data_7ad3c9fb501e950e8b34e9477eadaeb3
#
_entry.id   7ad3c9fb501e950e8b34e9477eadaeb3
#
_cell.length_a   1.000
_cell.length_b   1.000
_cell.length_c   1.000
_cell.angle_alpha   90.00
_cell.angle_beta   90.00
_cell.angle_gamma   90.00
#
_symmetry.space_group_name_H-M   'P 1'
#
loop_
_entity.id
_entity.type
_entity.pdbx_description
1 polymer ?
#
loop_
_entity_poly.entity_id
_entity_poly.type
_entity_poly.pdbx_seq_one_letter_code
_entity_poly.pdbx_strand_id
1 'polypeptide(L)'
;MGIWVCNHSSYLSIKTLSLNSTVCLLSSESELKLRDHRVTEMQNKKQKIGWHVFIEGAPHCVDASLVSQLGPNLSYARQSPGINLHYLRGFTERAESWRSFEELDTFFRHNGRENSIAKYVQAHWREDWFFGYQCQNGCNPLMIRQTRLIPPNMAVTSDMLRPFLPETSTLEQELEKGTIFLLDYEVLEGVPANVINDRQHYLSAPLCLLHLDQQGELKPVAIQLQQNPGPQNPVFLPSDPVCDWLLAKMWVRCADFQCHQLASHFLRTHLLGEVYCTATLRQLPEVHPLFQLLMPHIRTTLQINIQARASLLAPNGVFDKAIGCGLASLPAMLSRSSARLSYRSLCVPDDLEDRGLAALPRCYYAQDALRVWSALHRFVLRLVELYYHGDQCVEQDTELQSWIMEIYTHGFLQKPQSGCPQSFQTMMELTKFVTMVIFSCSALHAAVNFSQMDFDLWMPNCPASMTRPPPQTKGTVTEDNLFSFLPEVNSTCSVLITLSMLSVPAADYSRYDHTHVHTVHKFLSSSRCHCVSTGSRSSAPAPPAGLWRKCRQNSGPLLMTSLTGTGN
;
A
#
# COMPACT_ATOMS: atom_id res chain seq x y z
N MET A 1 -18.57 4.49 -2.38
CA MET A 1 -17.80 3.23 -2.47
C MET A 1 -16.52 3.58 -3.16
N GLY A 2 -15.41 3.43 -2.47
CA GLY A 2 -14.12 3.84 -2.94
C GLY A 2 -13.68 3.08 -4.19
N ILE A 3 -12.90 3.73 -5.02
CA ILE A 3 -12.23 3.19 -6.21
C ILE A 3 -11.47 1.88 -5.90
N TRP A 4 -11.11 1.69 -4.66
CA TRP A 4 -10.28 0.63 -4.13
C TRP A 4 -10.90 -0.76 -4.15
N VAL A 5 -12.19 -0.88 -3.96
CA VAL A 5 -12.89 -2.18 -3.84
C VAL A 5 -13.59 -2.58 -5.13
N CYS A 6 -14.03 -1.62 -5.94
CA CYS A 6 -14.88 -1.90 -7.10
C CYS A 6 -14.15 -2.46 -8.33
N ASN A 7 -12.85 -2.18 -8.52
CA ASN A 7 -12.12 -2.67 -9.70
C ASN A 7 -11.46 -4.04 -9.49
N HIS A 8 -11.45 -4.58 -8.25
CA HIS A 8 -10.74 -5.82 -7.93
C HIS A 8 -11.56 -6.76 -7.07
N SER A 9 -12.83 -6.97 -7.43
CA SER A 9 -13.66 -8.03 -6.84
C SER A 9 -13.01 -9.42 -6.88
N SER A 10 -12.03 -9.63 -7.74
CA SER A 10 -11.23 -10.84 -7.77
C SER A 10 -10.31 -11.04 -6.56
N TYR A 11 -9.94 -9.95 -5.84
CA TYR A 11 -9.11 -10.07 -4.63
C TYR A 11 -9.90 -10.42 -3.39
N LEU A 12 -11.18 -10.03 -3.35
CA LEU A 12 -12.09 -10.35 -2.27
C LEU A 12 -13.02 -11.52 -2.62
N SER A 13 -12.92 -12.11 -3.79
CA SER A 13 -13.45 -13.43 -3.97
C SER A 13 -12.69 -14.31 -2.98
N ILE A 14 -13.28 -14.52 -1.82
CA ILE A 14 -12.91 -15.56 -0.89
C ILE A 14 -12.81 -16.78 -1.77
N LYS A 15 -11.58 -17.15 -2.13
CA LYS A 15 -11.35 -18.36 -2.92
C LYS A 15 -11.93 -19.45 -2.08
N THR A 16 -13.06 -19.95 -2.51
CA THR A 16 -13.67 -21.12 -1.91
C THR A 16 -12.59 -22.18 -1.89
N LEU A 17 -12.15 -22.54 -0.69
CA LEU A 17 -11.24 -23.64 -0.50
C LEU A 17 -11.87 -24.81 -1.23
N SER A 18 -11.31 -25.25 -2.34
CA SER A 18 -11.62 -26.55 -2.87
C SER A 18 -11.06 -27.53 -1.85
N LEU A 19 -11.86 -27.84 -0.87
CA LEU A 19 -11.66 -29.01 -0.05
C LEU A 19 -11.89 -30.21 -0.97
N ASN A 20 -10.92 -30.48 -1.85
CA ASN A 20 -10.78 -31.82 -2.37
C ASN A 20 -10.64 -32.69 -1.15
N SER A 21 -11.66 -33.40 -0.76
CA SER A 21 -11.75 -34.50 0.23
C SER A 21 -10.60 -34.66 1.27
N THR A 22 -9.66 -33.73 1.33
CA THR A 22 -8.57 -33.67 2.31
C THR A 22 -9.16 -33.08 3.58
N VAL A 23 -9.40 -33.91 4.55
CA VAL A 23 -9.86 -33.51 5.87
C VAL A 23 -8.79 -32.59 6.46
N CYS A 24 -9.14 -31.32 6.70
CA CYS A 24 -8.26 -30.41 7.45
C CYS A 24 -8.24 -30.85 8.91
N LEU A 25 -7.06 -31.11 9.46
CA LEU A 25 -6.89 -31.62 10.82
C LEU A 25 -5.81 -30.84 11.56
N LEU A 26 -6.05 -30.56 12.83
CA LEU A 26 -5.01 -30.14 13.77
C LEU A 26 -4.11 -31.34 14.14
N SER A 27 -2.89 -31.06 14.61
CA SER A 27 -1.95 -32.11 15.03
C SER A 27 -2.53 -32.99 16.16
N SER A 28 -3.28 -32.38 17.07
CA SER A 28 -3.97 -33.09 18.18
C SER A 28 -5.00 -34.11 17.73
N GLU A 29 -5.62 -33.88 16.58
CA GLU A 29 -6.68 -34.76 16.02
C GLU A 29 -6.13 -35.83 15.07
N SER A 30 -4.82 -35.78 14.78
CA SER A 30 -4.20 -36.68 13.80
C SER A 30 -3.83 -38.01 14.42
N GLU A 31 -4.08 -39.11 13.70
CA GLU A 31 -3.54 -40.44 14.04
C GLU A 31 -2.00 -40.44 14.02
N LEU A 32 -1.35 -41.35 14.72
CA LEU A 32 0.12 -41.44 14.84
C LEU A 32 0.83 -41.39 13.47
N LYS A 33 0.37 -42.18 12.50
CA LYS A 33 0.96 -42.20 11.14
C LYS A 33 0.86 -40.85 10.43
N LEU A 34 -0.23 -40.13 10.63
CA LEU A 34 -0.41 -38.81 10.04
C LEU A 34 0.48 -37.76 10.76
N ARG A 35 0.68 -37.90 12.08
CA ARG A 35 1.63 -37.06 12.82
C ARG A 35 3.05 -37.22 12.33
N ASP A 36 3.51 -38.45 12.10
CA ASP A 36 4.84 -38.73 11.55
C ASP A 36 4.98 -38.15 10.13
N HIS A 37 3.93 -38.25 9.31
CA HIS A 37 3.90 -37.66 7.98
C HIS A 37 4.00 -36.11 8.04
N ARG A 38 3.25 -35.45 8.92
CA ARG A 38 3.29 -33.99 9.12
C ARG A 38 4.71 -33.54 9.49
N VAL A 39 5.35 -34.22 10.45
CA VAL A 39 6.73 -33.91 10.88
C VAL A 39 7.71 -34.07 9.71
N THR A 40 7.61 -35.16 8.97
CA THR A 40 8.47 -35.44 7.80
C THR A 40 8.26 -34.38 6.70
N GLU A 41 7.03 -34.02 6.42
CA GLU A 41 6.68 -32.97 5.46
C GLU A 41 7.35 -31.63 5.82
N MET A 42 7.18 -31.17 7.08
CA MET A 42 7.77 -29.91 7.54
C MET A 42 9.30 -29.96 7.55
N GLN A 43 9.92 -31.08 7.94
CA GLN A 43 11.39 -31.24 7.87
C GLN A 43 11.89 -31.10 6.44
N ASN A 44 11.24 -31.76 5.48
CA ASN A 44 11.57 -31.67 4.06
C ASN A 44 11.40 -30.24 3.51
N LYS A 45 10.33 -29.54 3.92
CA LYS A 45 10.10 -28.15 3.52
C LYS A 45 11.15 -27.21 4.11
N LYS A 46 11.52 -27.38 5.39
CA LYS A 46 12.58 -26.59 6.05
C LYS A 46 13.95 -26.76 5.40
N GLN A 47 14.25 -27.96 4.88
CA GLN A 47 15.50 -28.21 4.15
C GLN A 47 15.55 -27.53 2.77
N LYS A 48 14.40 -27.41 2.11
CA LYS A 48 14.29 -26.86 0.75
C LYS A 48 14.05 -25.36 0.72
N ILE A 49 13.39 -24.82 1.73
CA ILE A 49 12.99 -23.42 1.82
C ILE A 49 13.74 -22.78 2.98
N GLY A 50 14.82 -22.06 2.67
CA GLY A 50 15.66 -21.35 3.62
C GLY A 50 15.26 -19.89 3.80
N TRP A 51 15.90 -19.22 4.74
CA TRP A 51 15.82 -17.77 4.95
C TRP A 51 17.11 -17.09 4.48
N HIS A 52 16.96 -15.94 3.85
CA HIS A 52 18.04 -15.07 3.42
C HIS A 52 17.86 -13.64 3.92
N VAL A 53 18.94 -12.98 4.30
CA VAL A 53 18.96 -11.57 4.64
C VAL A 53 19.23 -10.76 3.37
N PHE A 54 18.18 -10.16 2.81
CA PHE A 54 18.32 -9.31 1.63
C PHE A 54 18.90 -7.93 1.99
N ILE A 55 18.41 -7.34 3.10
CA ILE A 55 18.90 -6.07 3.64
C ILE A 55 18.89 -6.18 5.16
N GLU A 56 20.01 -5.81 5.78
CA GLU A 56 20.12 -5.75 7.24
C GLU A 56 19.13 -4.78 7.85
N GLY A 57 18.44 -5.20 8.89
CA GLY A 57 17.43 -4.41 9.58
C GLY A 57 16.05 -4.39 8.91
N ALA A 58 15.88 -5.11 7.80
CA ALA A 58 14.60 -5.34 7.12
C ALA A 58 14.14 -6.81 7.25
N PRO A 59 12.86 -7.13 7.02
CA PRO A 59 12.37 -8.51 7.02
C PRO A 59 13.19 -9.40 6.11
N HIS A 60 13.44 -10.64 6.56
CA HIS A 60 14.15 -11.64 5.77
C HIS A 60 13.27 -12.12 4.60
N CYS A 61 13.90 -12.66 3.58
CA CYS A 61 13.24 -13.21 2.41
C CYS A 61 13.54 -14.71 2.25
N VAL A 62 12.89 -15.37 1.30
CA VAL A 62 13.20 -16.74 0.94
C VAL A 62 14.61 -16.83 0.33
N ASP A 63 15.34 -17.87 0.69
CA ASP A 63 16.66 -18.17 0.10
C ASP A 63 16.48 -18.79 -1.30
N ALA A 64 16.09 -17.95 -2.25
CA ALA A 64 15.95 -18.29 -3.65
C ALA A 64 16.23 -17.06 -4.52
N SER A 65 17.13 -17.18 -5.47
CA SER A 65 17.47 -16.13 -6.44
C SER A 65 16.76 -16.29 -7.78
N LEU A 66 16.25 -17.50 -8.08
CA LEU A 66 15.56 -17.85 -9.32
C LEU A 66 14.20 -18.49 -9.03
N VAL A 67 13.21 -18.16 -9.84
CA VAL A 67 11.87 -18.77 -9.77
C VAL A 67 11.90 -20.29 -9.95
N SER A 68 12.85 -20.81 -10.73
CA SER A 68 13.03 -22.26 -10.93
C SER A 68 13.41 -23.02 -9.67
N GLN A 69 13.91 -22.36 -8.64
CA GLN A 69 14.20 -22.94 -7.32
C GLN A 69 12.93 -23.15 -6.49
N LEU A 70 11.84 -22.46 -6.85
CA LEU A 70 10.52 -22.68 -6.25
C LEU A 70 9.90 -23.96 -6.83
N GLY A 71 9.17 -24.69 -6.00
CA GLY A 71 8.38 -25.83 -6.48
C GLY A 71 7.27 -25.37 -7.46
N PRO A 72 6.76 -26.28 -8.31
CA PRO A 72 5.76 -25.93 -9.34
C PRO A 72 4.47 -25.32 -8.78
N ASN A 73 4.12 -25.63 -7.53
CA ASN A 73 2.94 -25.08 -6.87
C ASN A 73 3.10 -23.60 -6.43
N LEU A 74 4.32 -23.07 -6.44
CA LEU A 74 4.67 -21.71 -6.04
C LEU A 74 5.05 -20.83 -7.22
N SER A 75 5.12 -21.41 -8.42
CA SER A 75 5.36 -20.69 -9.67
C SER A 75 4.07 -20.62 -10.51
N TYR A 76 3.94 -19.56 -11.29
CA TYR A 76 2.79 -19.36 -12.19
C TYR A 76 3.22 -18.61 -13.46
N ALA A 77 2.51 -18.86 -14.56
CA ALA A 77 2.71 -18.12 -15.79
C ALA A 77 2.12 -16.72 -15.66
N ARG A 78 2.98 -15.69 -15.63
CA ARG A 78 2.52 -14.29 -15.68
C ARG A 78 2.10 -13.96 -17.11
N GLN A 79 0.88 -13.48 -17.31
CA GLN A 79 0.53 -12.84 -18.58
C GLN A 79 1.35 -11.56 -18.69
N SER A 80 2.16 -11.46 -19.74
CA SER A 80 2.85 -10.20 -20.06
C SER A 80 1.78 -9.19 -20.48
N PRO A 81 1.55 -8.12 -19.72
CA PRO A 81 0.74 -7.02 -20.23
C PRO A 81 1.43 -6.50 -21.46
N GLY A 82 0.69 -6.24 -22.52
CA GLY A 82 1.25 -5.60 -23.71
C GLY A 82 1.95 -4.31 -23.29
N ILE A 83 3.25 -4.20 -23.57
CA ILE A 83 4.01 -2.99 -23.28
C ILE A 83 3.40 -1.88 -24.14
N ASN A 84 3.07 -0.75 -23.51
CA ASN A 84 2.58 0.38 -24.25
C ASN A 84 3.70 0.96 -25.11
N LEU A 85 3.60 0.72 -26.42
CA LEU A 85 4.59 1.14 -27.42
C LEU A 85 4.87 2.65 -27.40
N HIS A 86 3.93 3.46 -26.90
CA HIS A 86 4.12 4.89 -26.78
C HIS A 86 5.22 5.25 -25.78
N TYR A 87 5.26 4.59 -24.62
CA TYR A 87 6.31 4.81 -23.62
C TYR A 87 7.66 4.23 -24.07
N LEU A 88 7.66 3.18 -24.89
CA LEU A 88 8.91 2.64 -25.44
C LEU A 88 9.65 3.65 -26.33
N ARG A 89 8.94 4.51 -27.06
CA ARG A 89 9.57 5.56 -27.89
C ARG A 89 10.32 6.60 -27.06
N GLY A 90 9.89 6.88 -25.84
CA GLY A 90 10.60 7.76 -24.91
C GLY A 90 11.74 7.08 -24.17
N PHE A 91 11.72 5.74 -24.09
CA PHE A 91 12.59 4.96 -23.21
C PHE A 91 14.06 4.94 -23.65
N THR A 92 14.35 4.93 -24.96
CA THR A 92 15.69 4.59 -25.46
C THR A 92 16.56 5.79 -25.84
N GLU A 93 15.99 6.98 -26.08
CA GLU A 93 16.69 8.01 -26.82
C GLU A 93 16.58 9.44 -26.25
N ARG A 94 15.82 9.68 -25.16
CA ARG A 94 15.51 11.05 -24.72
C ARG A 94 15.85 11.29 -23.24
N ALA A 95 17.15 11.47 -22.94
CA ALA A 95 17.62 11.95 -21.64
C ALA A 95 17.47 13.48 -21.47
N GLU A 96 16.59 14.12 -22.24
CA GLU A 96 16.33 15.55 -22.19
C GLU A 96 15.20 15.90 -21.21
N SER A 97 15.25 17.13 -20.72
CA SER A 97 14.22 17.71 -19.88
C SER A 97 12.99 18.10 -20.71
N TRP A 98 11.85 18.15 -20.08
CA TRP A 98 10.60 18.66 -20.64
C TRP A 98 10.70 20.17 -20.89
N ARG A 99 10.03 20.65 -21.96
CA ARG A 99 10.07 22.06 -22.38
C ARG A 99 8.83 22.83 -21.96
N SER A 100 7.70 22.14 -21.81
CA SER A 100 6.42 22.75 -21.42
C SER A 100 5.43 21.73 -20.89
N PHE A 101 4.36 22.20 -20.24
CA PHE A 101 3.23 21.35 -19.86
C PHE A 101 2.45 20.84 -21.09
N GLU A 102 2.45 21.56 -22.20
CA GLU A 102 1.85 21.13 -23.47
C GLU A 102 2.61 19.94 -24.06
N GLU A 103 3.94 19.93 -23.97
CA GLU A 103 4.74 18.76 -24.38
C GLU A 103 4.38 17.55 -23.53
N LEU A 104 4.33 17.69 -22.20
CA LEU A 104 3.88 16.66 -21.27
C LEU A 104 2.47 16.17 -21.61
N ASP A 105 1.52 17.09 -21.80
CA ASP A 105 0.14 16.76 -22.15
C ASP A 105 0.05 16.00 -23.46
N THR A 106 0.78 16.45 -24.50
CA THR A 106 0.83 15.78 -25.80
C THR A 106 1.41 14.37 -25.68
N PHE A 107 2.47 14.21 -24.85
CA PHE A 107 3.10 12.92 -24.63
C PHE A 107 2.18 11.92 -23.92
N PHE A 108 1.40 12.37 -22.94
CA PHE A 108 0.50 11.51 -22.14
C PHE A 108 -0.90 11.32 -22.73
N ARG A 109 -1.31 12.13 -23.73
CA ARG A 109 -2.64 12.05 -24.38
C ARG A 109 -2.92 10.78 -25.17
N HIS A 110 -1.92 10.08 -25.66
CA HIS A 110 -2.08 9.12 -26.77
C HIS A 110 -2.14 7.65 -26.37
N ASN A 111 -2.92 7.28 -25.37
CA ASN A 111 -2.91 5.89 -24.92
C ASN A 111 -4.18 5.09 -25.15
N GLY A 112 -4.88 5.24 -26.25
CA GLY A 112 -5.87 4.27 -26.75
C GLY A 112 -6.98 3.80 -25.79
N ARG A 113 -6.79 3.89 -24.49
CA ARG A 113 -7.79 3.71 -23.43
C ARG A 113 -7.78 4.94 -22.55
N GLU A 114 -8.87 5.68 -22.58
CA GLU A 114 -9.05 6.84 -21.72
C GLU A 114 -9.09 6.41 -20.24
N ASN A 115 -8.03 6.72 -19.50
CA ASN A 115 -8.07 6.68 -18.05
C ASN A 115 -8.73 7.98 -17.55
N SER A 116 -10.01 7.90 -17.22
CA SER A 116 -10.79 9.05 -16.77
C SER A 116 -10.30 9.61 -15.44
N ILE A 117 -9.68 8.77 -14.58
CA ILE A 117 -9.12 9.20 -13.30
C ILE A 117 -7.83 9.97 -13.55
N ALA A 118 -6.93 9.47 -14.40
CA ALA A 118 -5.69 10.18 -14.74
C ALA A 118 -5.97 11.55 -15.40
N LYS A 119 -7.01 11.66 -16.25
CA LYS A 119 -7.47 12.96 -16.77
C LYS A 119 -7.98 13.89 -15.67
N TYR A 120 -8.68 13.35 -14.68
CA TYR A 120 -9.14 14.12 -13.54
C TYR A 120 -7.96 14.59 -12.68
N VAL A 121 -6.98 13.73 -12.44
CA VAL A 121 -5.72 14.09 -11.77
C VAL A 121 -5.02 15.22 -12.52
N GLN A 122 -4.86 15.09 -13.83
CA GLN A 122 -4.25 16.12 -14.68
C GLN A 122 -4.98 17.47 -14.60
N ALA A 123 -6.31 17.46 -14.49
CA ALA A 123 -7.09 18.68 -14.39
C ALA A 123 -6.97 19.37 -13.01
N HIS A 124 -6.75 18.61 -11.93
CA HIS A 124 -6.88 19.11 -10.55
C HIS A 124 -5.58 19.02 -9.70
N TRP A 125 -4.49 18.48 -10.23
CA TRP A 125 -3.26 18.22 -9.45
C TRP A 125 -2.63 19.48 -8.81
N ARG A 126 -2.92 20.68 -9.35
CA ARG A 126 -2.46 21.96 -8.81
C ARG A 126 -3.28 22.42 -7.60
N GLU A 127 -4.48 21.90 -7.40
CA GLU A 127 -5.43 22.37 -6.40
C GLU A 127 -5.12 21.80 -5.01
N ASP A 128 -5.26 22.63 -3.98
CA ASP A 128 -4.91 22.26 -2.60
C ASP A 128 -5.86 21.22 -2.01
N TRP A 129 -7.16 21.32 -2.31
CA TRP A 129 -8.13 20.30 -1.87
C TRP A 129 -7.83 18.93 -2.49
N PHE A 130 -7.35 18.89 -3.74
CA PHE A 130 -7.02 17.63 -4.40
C PHE A 130 -5.72 17.04 -3.86
N PHE A 131 -4.73 17.88 -3.51
CA PHE A 131 -3.55 17.44 -2.79
C PHE A 131 -3.93 16.74 -1.48
N GLY A 132 -4.78 17.37 -0.64
CA GLY A 132 -5.27 16.78 0.60
C GLY A 132 -6.10 15.51 0.38
N TYR A 133 -6.94 15.48 -0.68
CA TYR A 133 -7.69 14.30 -1.08
C TYR A 133 -6.77 13.11 -1.37
N GLN A 134 -5.67 13.33 -2.10
CA GLN A 134 -4.71 12.27 -2.43
C GLN A 134 -3.99 11.74 -1.19
N CYS A 135 -3.69 12.58 -0.19
CA CYS A 135 -3.09 12.14 1.07
C CYS A 135 -3.99 11.16 1.85
N GLN A 136 -5.30 11.23 1.67
CA GLN A 136 -6.28 10.35 2.30
C GLN A 136 -6.65 9.14 1.44
N ASN A 137 -6.71 9.33 0.12
CA ASN A 137 -7.38 8.41 -0.81
C ASN A 137 -6.56 8.12 -2.06
N GLY A 138 -5.31 8.60 -2.16
CA GLY A 138 -4.39 8.34 -3.27
C GLY A 138 -3.65 7.02 -3.14
N CYS A 139 -2.50 6.89 -3.81
CA CYS A 139 -1.69 5.67 -3.79
C CYS A 139 -1.10 5.36 -2.41
N ASN A 140 -0.86 6.38 -1.58
CA ASN A 140 -0.23 6.23 -0.27
C ASN A 140 -1.06 6.84 0.88
N PRO A 141 -2.18 6.24 1.28
CA PRO A 141 -3.01 6.75 2.37
C PRO A 141 -2.43 6.43 3.77
N LEU A 142 -1.20 5.91 3.85
CA LEU A 142 -0.60 5.42 5.09
C LEU A 142 0.28 6.45 5.79
N MET A 143 0.61 7.58 5.13
CA MET A 143 1.54 8.58 5.68
C MET A 143 0.86 9.62 6.57
N ILE A 144 -0.38 10.00 6.25
CA ILE A 144 -1.09 11.07 6.96
C ILE A 144 -1.50 10.66 8.37
N ARG A 145 -1.31 11.57 9.33
CA ARG A 145 -1.72 11.40 10.72
C ARG A 145 -2.23 12.72 11.32
N GLN A 146 -3.19 12.65 12.21
CA GLN A 146 -3.58 13.78 13.06
C GLN A 146 -2.43 14.16 13.98
N THR A 147 -2.23 15.46 14.20
CA THR A 147 -1.26 15.93 15.20
C THR A 147 -1.91 16.86 16.21
N ARG A 148 -1.41 16.81 17.44
CA ARG A 148 -1.80 17.72 18.55
C ARG A 148 -0.72 18.73 18.86
N LEU A 149 0.44 18.60 18.22
CA LEU A 149 1.59 19.47 18.42
C LEU A 149 2.27 19.72 17.07
N ILE A 150 2.79 20.92 16.90
CA ILE A 150 3.71 21.20 15.80
C ILE A 150 5.04 20.51 16.09
N PRO A 151 5.61 19.75 15.15
CA PRO A 151 6.92 19.14 15.35
C PRO A 151 7.99 20.18 15.72
N PRO A 152 8.87 19.91 16.70
CA PRO A 152 9.87 20.88 17.16
C PRO A 152 10.89 21.23 16.07
N ASN A 153 11.04 20.40 15.06
CA ASN A 153 11.88 20.60 13.89
C ASN A 153 11.14 21.27 12.71
N MET A 154 9.95 21.82 12.94
CA MET A 154 9.20 22.58 11.93
C MET A 154 9.10 24.06 12.35
N ALA A 155 9.62 24.95 11.52
CA ALA A 155 9.71 26.39 11.82
C ALA A 155 8.39 27.14 11.53
N VAL A 156 7.24 26.51 11.80
CA VAL A 156 5.92 27.12 11.64
C VAL A 156 5.53 27.86 12.90
N THR A 157 4.99 29.08 12.73
CA THR A 157 4.44 29.89 13.82
C THR A 157 2.92 30.07 13.66
N SER A 158 2.22 30.40 14.74
CA SER A 158 0.78 30.69 14.72
C SER A 158 0.41 31.85 13.78
N ASP A 159 1.29 32.89 13.70
CA ASP A 159 1.09 34.02 12.80
C ASP A 159 1.17 33.63 11.32
N MET A 160 2.06 32.70 10.96
CA MET A 160 2.16 32.19 9.60
C MET A 160 0.88 31.47 9.15
N LEU A 161 0.23 30.74 10.03
CA LEU A 161 -0.96 29.94 9.70
C LEU A 161 -2.26 30.70 9.85
N ARG A 162 -2.27 31.83 10.58
CA ARG A 162 -3.46 32.62 10.85
C ARG A 162 -4.32 32.93 9.62
N PRO A 163 -3.77 33.28 8.44
CA PRO A 163 -4.56 33.54 7.24
C PRO A 163 -5.32 32.32 6.68
N PHE A 164 -4.92 31.10 7.06
CA PHE A 164 -5.43 29.83 6.50
C PHE A 164 -6.31 29.06 7.49
N LEU A 165 -6.50 29.61 8.70
CA LEU A 165 -7.36 29.08 9.74
C LEU A 165 -8.65 29.90 9.83
N PRO A 166 -9.72 29.37 10.44
CA PRO A 166 -10.95 30.14 10.69
C PRO A 166 -10.64 31.41 11.50
N GLU A 167 -11.24 32.55 11.13
CA GLU A 167 -11.04 33.84 11.81
C GLU A 167 -11.27 33.79 13.33
N THR A 168 -12.16 32.91 13.77
CA THR A 168 -12.54 32.72 15.17
C THR A 168 -11.70 31.72 15.94
N SER A 169 -10.63 31.18 15.32
CA SER A 169 -9.84 30.11 15.92
C SER A 169 -8.34 30.39 15.84
N THR A 170 -7.58 29.85 16.77
CA THR A 170 -6.11 29.90 16.79
C THR A 170 -5.53 28.54 16.41
N LEU A 171 -4.24 28.50 16.08
CA LEU A 171 -3.54 27.25 15.79
C LEU A 171 -3.65 26.27 16.96
N GLU A 172 -3.48 26.75 18.18
CA GLU A 172 -3.59 25.93 19.39
C GLU A 172 -4.99 25.31 19.53
N GLN A 173 -6.03 26.09 19.27
CA GLN A 173 -7.41 25.58 19.29
C GLN A 173 -7.67 24.55 18.18
N GLU A 174 -7.12 24.75 16.98
CA GLU A 174 -7.26 23.77 15.90
C GLU A 174 -6.46 22.47 16.20
N LEU A 175 -5.30 22.57 16.84
CA LEU A 175 -4.56 21.40 17.35
C LEU A 175 -5.36 20.65 18.43
N GLU A 176 -5.99 21.36 19.38
CA GLU A 176 -6.85 20.75 20.40
C GLU A 176 -8.08 20.07 19.80
N LYS A 177 -8.75 20.73 18.84
CA LYS A 177 -9.88 20.17 18.09
C LYS A 177 -9.50 18.94 17.26
N GLY A 178 -8.21 18.80 16.91
CA GLY A 178 -7.72 17.73 16.06
C GLY A 178 -8.03 17.92 14.58
N THR A 179 -8.07 19.17 14.11
CA THR A 179 -8.26 19.52 12.70
C THR A 179 -6.94 19.69 11.95
N ILE A 180 -5.80 19.57 12.65
CA ILE A 180 -4.46 19.64 12.04
C ILE A 180 -3.90 18.23 11.82
N PHE A 181 -3.41 18.02 10.61
CA PHE A 181 -2.79 16.77 10.17
C PHE A 181 -1.36 17.01 9.70
N LEU A 182 -0.54 15.97 9.79
CA LEU A 182 0.87 16.01 9.45
C LEU A 182 1.21 14.90 8.46
N LEU A 183 2.00 15.25 7.46
CA LEU A 183 2.84 14.33 6.70
C LEU A 183 4.29 14.59 7.10
N ASP A 184 4.99 13.55 7.52
CA ASP A 184 6.39 13.63 7.94
C ASP A 184 7.19 12.54 7.22
N TYR A 185 8.12 12.98 6.39
CA TYR A 185 8.98 12.12 5.59
C TYR A 185 10.41 12.02 6.17
N GLU A 186 10.55 12.10 7.50
CA GLU A 186 11.83 11.98 8.22
C GLU A 186 12.63 10.74 7.79
N VAL A 187 11.98 9.66 7.37
CA VAL A 187 12.65 8.44 6.89
C VAL A 187 13.62 8.71 5.73
N LEU A 188 13.40 9.79 4.98
CA LEU A 188 14.25 10.24 3.86
C LEU A 188 15.42 11.14 4.29
N GLU A 189 15.50 11.57 5.55
CA GLU A 189 16.56 12.47 6.02
C GLU A 189 17.94 11.84 5.85
N GLY A 190 18.85 12.53 5.14
CA GLY A 190 20.20 12.06 4.87
C GLY A 190 20.29 10.78 4.01
N VAL A 191 19.21 10.40 3.34
CA VAL A 191 19.23 9.29 2.38
C VAL A 191 19.93 9.78 1.10
N PRO A 192 20.92 9.02 0.55
CA PRO A 192 21.60 9.41 -0.66
C PRO A 192 20.64 9.46 -1.84
N ALA A 193 20.68 10.53 -2.61
CA ALA A 193 19.93 10.63 -3.84
C ALA A 193 20.69 9.99 -5.01
N ASN A 194 19.95 9.54 -6.01
CA ASN A 194 20.45 8.80 -7.16
C ASN A 194 21.16 9.71 -8.18
N VAL A 195 22.00 9.09 -8.99
CA VAL A 195 22.55 9.68 -10.23
C VAL A 195 21.85 9.00 -11.40
N ILE A 196 21.09 9.75 -12.20
CA ILE A 196 20.30 9.25 -13.33
C ILE A 196 20.76 9.99 -14.60
N ASN A 197 21.02 9.28 -15.69
CA ASN A 197 21.53 9.86 -16.94
C ASN A 197 22.80 10.71 -16.73
N ASP A 198 23.72 10.23 -15.86
CA ASP A 198 24.95 10.93 -15.47
C ASP A 198 24.70 12.31 -14.81
N ARG A 199 23.50 12.54 -14.28
CA ARG A 199 23.13 13.76 -13.55
C ARG A 199 22.76 13.44 -12.11
N GLN A 200 23.19 14.30 -11.19
CA GLN A 200 22.76 14.23 -9.80
C GLN A 200 21.28 14.57 -9.70
N HIS A 201 20.48 13.67 -9.13
CA HIS A 201 19.11 13.93 -8.72
C HIS A 201 19.05 14.26 -7.22
N TYR A 202 17.90 14.67 -6.74
CA TYR A 202 17.76 15.20 -5.38
C TYR A 202 16.55 14.56 -4.68
N LEU A 203 16.68 14.41 -3.38
CA LEU A 203 15.62 14.01 -2.45
C LEU A 203 15.40 15.10 -1.41
N SER A 204 14.25 15.07 -0.81
CA SER A 204 13.86 15.95 0.28
C SER A 204 13.12 15.11 1.32
N ALA A 205 13.21 15.51 2.58
CA ALA A 205 12.51 14.91 3.71
C ALA A 205 11.50 15.93 4.28
N PRO A 206 10.42 16.24 3.54
CA PRO A 206 9.53 17.34 3.90
C PRO A 206 8.65 17.02 5.10
N LEU A 207 8.22 18.12 5.75
CA LEU A 207 7.13 18.20 6.70
C LEU A 207 6.01 19.01 6.04
N CYS A 208 4.78 18.47 6.06
CA CYS A 208 3.62 19.19 5.52
C CYS A 208 2.47 19.16 6.52
N LEU A 209 1.99 20.33 6.92
CA LEU A 209 0.78 20.48 7.72
C LEU A 209 -0.42 20.68 6.82
N LEU A 210 -1.50 19.97 7.15
CA LEU A 210 -2.80 20.12 6.51
C LEU A 210 -3.83 20.52 7.55
N HIS A 211 -4.79 21.33 7.15
CA HIS A 211 -5.93 21.73 7.96
C HIS A 211 -7.22 21.15 7.37
N LEU A 212 -8.06 20.57 8.23
CA LEU A 212 -9.41 20.13 7.91
C LEU A 212 -10.37 21.30 8.07
N ASP A 213 -10.88 21.81 6.96
CA ASP A 213 -11.81 22.94 6.97
C ASP A 213 -13.23 22.54 7.39
N GLN A 214 -14.10 23.57 7.56
CA GLN A 214 -15.49 23.37 7.96
C GLN A 214 -16.34 22.63 6.91
N GLN A 215 -15.88 22.57 5.66
CA GLN A 215 -16.49 21.81 4.56
C GLN A 215 -16.08 20.35 4.57
N GLY A 216 -15.18 19.96 5.48
CA GLY A 216 -14.60 18.62 5.56
C GLY A 216 -13.57 18.34 4.46
N GLU A 217 -12.96 19.40 3.94
CA GLU A 217 -11.84 19.30 3.00
C GLU A 217 -10.51 19.48 3.72
N LEU A 218 -9.57 18.61 3.40
CA LEU A 218 -8.21 18.68 3.91
C LEU A 218 -7.34 19.44 2.92
N LYS A 219 -6.68 20.52 3.39
CA LYS A 219 -5.85 21.38 2.54
C LYS A 219 -4.48 21.58 3.17
N PRO A 220 -3.38 21.57 2.40
CA PRO A 220 -2.05 21.90 2.92
C PRO A 220 -2.01 23.39 3.30
N VAL A 221 -1.43 23.68 4.46
CA VAL A 221 -1.31 25.05 5.00
C VAL A 221 0.12 25.47 5.26
N ALA A 222 1.06 24.53 5.35
CA ALA A 222 2.51 24.82 5.43
C ALA A 222 3.33 23.62 4.96
N ILE A 223 4.40 23.89 4.23
CA ILE A 223 5.38 22.90 3.78
C ILE A 223 6.78 23.38 4.10
N GLN A 224 7.56 22.57 4.82
CA GLN A 224 8.99 22.72 5.04
C GLN A 224 9.69 21.56 4.35
N LEU A 225 10.66 21.83 3.46
CA LEU A 225 11.21 20.80 2.55
C LEU A 225 12.29 19.90 3.16
N GLN A 226 12.88 20.28 4.29
CA GLN A 226 13.90 19.50 4.99
C GLN A 226 13.58 19.42 6.48
N GLN A 227 14.11 18.43 7.17
CA GLN A 227 13.84 18.20 8.59
C GLN A 227 14.44 19.27 9.50
N ASN A 228 15.58 19.87 9.10
CA ASN A 228 16.25 20.87 9.92
C ASN A 228 15.81 22.28 9.52
N PRO A 229 15.16 23.05 10.41
CA PRO A 229 14.79 24.44 10.13
C PRO A 229 16.04 25.32 9.98
N GLY A 230 15.96 26.34 9.10
CA GLY A 230 17.06 27.26 8.89
C GLY A 230 16.81 28.28 7.77
N PRO A 231 17.67 29.26 7.60
CA PRO A 231 17.47 30.29 6.57
C PRO A 231 17.39 29.76 5.14
N GLN A 232 18.00 28.61 4.89
CA GLN A 232 18.00 27.95 3.58
C GLN A 232 16.90 26.87 3.44
N ASN A 233 16.01 26.79 4.40
CA ASN A 233 14.86 25.87 4.40
C ASN A 233 13.60 26.63 4.83
N PRO A 234 13.09 27.52 3.96
CA PRO A 234 11.92 28.32 4.27
C PRO A 234 10.66 27.46 4.38
N VAL A 235 9.71 27.90 5.21
CA VAL A 235 8.37 27.32 5.24
C VAL A 235 7.54 27.93 4.10
N PHE A 236 7.11 27.12 3.15
CA PHE A 236 6.21 27.52 2.08
C PHE A 236 4.75 27.54 2.55
N LEU A 237 4.00 28.54 2.10
CA LEU A 237 2.61 28.80 2.50
C LEU A 237 1.72 28.97 1.25
N PRO A 238 0.41 28.77 1.33
CA PRO A 238 -0.51 28.99 0.21
C PRO A 238 -0.54 30.44 -0.31
N SER A 239 -0.08 31.41 0.49
CA SER A 239 0.05 32.84 0.11
C SER A 239 1.33 33.18 -0.65
N ASP A 240 2.29 32.24 -0.75
CA ASP A 240 3.50 32.45 -1.51
C ASP A 240 3.24 32.49 -3.04
N PRO A 241 4.21 32.91 -3.87
CA PRO A 241 4.06 32.83 -5.32
C PRO A 241 3.59 31.45 -5.78
N VAL A 242 2.65 31.43 -6.71
CA VAL A 242 1.94 30.20 -7.16
C VAL A 242 2.89 29.08 -7.55
N CYS A 243 4.01 29.41 -8.24
CA CYS A 243 4.99 28.40 -8.66
C CYS A 243 5.84 27.87 -7.49
N ASP A 244 6.15 28.70 -6.49
CA ASP A 244 6.85 28.25 -5.29
C ASP A 244 5.99 27.28 -4.48
N TRP A 245 4.70 27.62 -4.28
CA TRP A 245 3.76 26.75 -3.57
C TRP A 245 3.52 25.43 -4.32
N LEU A 246 3.38 25.52 -5.65
CA LEU A 246 3.23 24.34 -6.49
C LEU A 246 4.46 23.43 -6.42
N LEU A 247 5.67 24.01 -6.53
CA LEU A 247 6.91 23.23 -6.43
C LEU A 247 7.08 22.61 -5.04
N ALA A 248 6.69 23.31 -3.96
CA ALA A 248 6.71 22.75 -2.62
C ALA A 248 5.79 21.51 -2.51
N LYS A 249 4.58 21.56 -3.08
CA LYS A 249 3.67 20.40 -3.16
C LYS A 249 4.28 19.25 -3.99
N MET A 250 4.94 19.56 -5.11
CA MET A 250 5.61 18.54 -5.94
C MET A 250 6.73 17.84 -5.17
N TRP A 251 7.50 18.55 -4.34
CA TRP A 251 8.52 17.96 -3.47
C TRP A 251 7.93 17.01 -2.43
N VAL A 252 6.80 17.38 -1.81
CA VAL A 252 6.07 16.49 -0.90
C VAL A 252 5.60 15.23 -1.65
N ARG A 253 5.06 15.39 -2.85
CA ARG A 253 4.60 14.24 -3.65
C ARG A 253 5.76 13.36 -4.15
N CYS A 254 6.93 13.95 -4.46
CA CYS A 254 8.15 13.19 -4.76
C CYS A 254 8.61 12.36 -3.55
N ALA A 255 8.63 12.96 -2.36
CA ALA A 255 8.94 12.24 -1.12
C ALA A 255 7.92 11.12 -0.82
N ASP A 256 6.63 11.42 -1.04
CA ASP A 256 5.56 10.44 -0.92
C ASP A 256 5.74 9.26 -1.87
N PHE A 257 6.16 9.49 -3.11
CA PHE A 257 6.45 8.42 -4.08
C PHE A 257 7.53 7.46 -3.55
N GLN A 258 8.64 7.99 -2.99
CA GLN A 258 9.70 7.13 -2.45
C GLN A 258 9.19 6.28 -1.28
N CYS A 259 8.47 6.90 -0.33
CA CYS A 259 7.89 6.20 0.81
C CYS A 259 6.78 5.22 0.40
N HIS A 260 5.98 5.59 -0.59
CA HIS A 260 4.97 4.71 -1.15
C HIS A 260 5.60 3.42 -1.70
N GLN A 261 6.58 3.55 -2.60
CA GLN A 261 7.19 2.39 -3.24
C GLN A 261 7.92 1.48 -2.25
N LEU A 262 8.71 2.04 -1.33
CA LEU A 262 9.59 1.24 -0.47
C LEU A 262 8.95 0.85 0.87
N ALA A 263 8.23 1.76 1.52
CA ALA A 263 7.66 1.50 2.85
C ALA A 263 6.22 0.96 2.79
N SER A 264 5.33 1.64 2.06
CA SER A 264 3.91 1.27 2.04
C SER A 264 3.62 0.08 1.12
N HIS A 265 4.25 0.01 -0.05
CA HIS A 265 4.05 -1.06 -1.01
C HIS A 265 5.04 -2.21 -0.78
N PHE A 266 6.35 -1.99 -0.95
CA PHE A 266 7.32 -3.09 -0.89
C PHE A 266 7.45 -3.71 0.50
N LEU A 267 7.71 -2.91 1.54
CA LEU A 267 7.91 -3.45 2.89
C LEU A 267 6.63 -4.07 3.47
N ARG A 268 5.52 -3.29 3.51
CA ARG A 268 4.31 -3.72 4.23
C ARG A 268 3.53 -4.81 3.52
N THR A 269 3.62 -4.93 2.19
CA THR A 269 2.84 -5.92 1.44
C THR A 269 3.70 -7.02 0.85
N HIS A 270 4.82 -6.69 0.20
CA HIS A 270 5.68 -7.68 -0.44
C HIS A 270 6.63 -8.37 0.53
N LEU A 271 7.47 -7.63 1.27
CA LEU A 271 8.44 -8.26 2.18
C LEU A 271 7.76 -9.01 3.33
N LEU A 272 6.78 -8.39 4.00
CA LEU A 272 6.02 -9.11 5.03
C LEU A 272 5.18 -10.25 4.44
N GLY A 273 4.60 -10.07 3.27
CA GLY A 273 3.89 -11.15 2.56
C GLY A 273 4.79 -12.35 2.27
N GLU A 274 6.05 -12.10 1.93
CA GLU A 274 7.06 -13.14 1.73
C GLU A 274 7.38 -13.87 3.04
N VAL A 275 7.50 -13.12 4.15
CA VAL A 275 7.68 -13.72 5.49
C VAL A 275 6.50 -14.63 5.82
N TYR A 276 5.26 -14.14 5.64
CA TYR A 276 4.07 -14.94 5.93
C TYR A 276 4.01 -16.21 5.07
N CYS A 277 4.35 -16.10 3.78
CA CYS A 277 4.38 -17.25 2.87
C CYS A 277 5.44 -18.26 3.28
N THR A 278 6.67 -17.81 3.50
CA THR A 278 7.80 -18.67 3.85
C THR A 278 7.57 -19.39 5.18
N ALA A 279 7.12 -18.67 6.21
CA ALA A 279 6.79 -19.27 7.51
C ALA A 279 5.63 -20.29 7.39
N THR A 280 4.58 -19.98 6.61
CA THR A 280 3.46 -20.90 6.37
C THR A 280 3.92 -22.19 5.71
N LEU A 281 4.77 -22.11 4.69
CA LEU A 281 5.33 -23.29 4.02
C LEU A 281 6.22 -24.14 4.92
N ARG A 282 6.94 -23.50 5.85
CA ARG A 282 7.93 -24.16 6.72
C ARG A 282 7.35 -24.76 7.99
N GLN A 283 6.28 -24.15 8.54
CA GLN A 283 5.79 -24.50 9.86
C GLN A 283 4.38 -25.13 9.86
N LEU A 284 3.61 -24.95 8.79
CA LEU A 284 2.28 -25.54 8.69
C LEU A 284 2.26 -26.64 7.61
N PRO A 285 1.86 -27.87 7.95
CA PRO A 285 1.65 -28.91 6.95
C PRO A 285 0.43 -28.59 6.07
N GLU A 286 0.35 -29.18 4.88
CA GLU A 286 -0.72 -28.88 3.91
C GLU A 286 -2.13 -29.20 4.43
N VAL A 287 -2.25 -30.17 5.33
CA VAL A 287 -3.52 -30.53 5.98
C VAL A 287 -3.93 -29.57 7.12
N HIS A 288 -3.06 -28.64 7.51
CA HIS A 288 -3.38 -27.69 8.57
C HIS A 288 -4.43 -26.67 8.10
N PRO A 289 -5.50 -26.38 8.89
CA PRO A 289 -6.55 -25.45 8.49
C PRO A 289 -6.05 -24.07 8.05
N LEU A 290 -5.09 -23.52 8.78
CA LEU A 290 -4.53 -22.20 8.46
C LEU A 290 -3.64 -22.24 7.21
N PHE A 291 -2.95 -23.36 6.91
CA PHE A 291 -2.25 -23.49 5.64
C PHE A 291 -3.22 -23.36 4.47
N GLN A 292 -4.32 -24.10 4.52
CA GLN A 292 -5.35 -24.08 3.48
C GLN A 292 -6.01 -22.70 3.33
N LEU A 293 -6.22 -22.00 4.46
CA LEU A 293 -6.78 -20.65 4.46
C LEU A 293 -5.81 -19.63 3.84
N LEU A 294 -4.54 -19.66 4.24
CA LEU A 294 -3.56 -18.60 3.93
C LEU A 294 -2.96 -18.73 2.52
N MET A 295 -2.66 -19.96 2.08
CA MET A 295 -1.97 -20.18 0.80
C MET A 295 -2.62 -19.47 -0.40
N PRO A 296 -3.94 -19.46 -0.58
CA PRO A 296 -4.57 -18.73 -1.68
C PRO A 296 -4.23 -17.23 -1.72
N HIS A 297 -3.93 -16.61 -0.58
CA HIS A 297 -3.62 -15.18 -0.47
C HIS A 297 -2.15 -14.85 -0.64
N ILE A 298 -1.24 -15.82 -0.41
CA ILE A 298 0.21 -15.57 -0.30
C ILE A 298 1.05 -16.33 -1.33
N ARG A 299 0.55 -17.36 -2.00
CA ARG A 299 1.32 -18.28 -2.86
C ARG A 299 2.07 -17.61 -4.02
N THR A 300 1.58 -16.49 -4.53
CA THR A 300 2.20 -15.80 -5.68
C THR A 300 3.32 -14.86 -5.24
N THR A 301 3.41 -14.55 -3.95
CA THR A 301 4.32 -13.54 -3.39
C THR A 301 5.78 -13.89 -3.63
N LEU A 302 6.17 -15.16 -3.43
CA LEU A 302 7.58 -15.59 -3.58
C LEU A 302 8.09 -15.34 -4.99
N GLN A 303 7.35 -15.78 -6.02
CA GLN A 303 7.75 -15.56 -7.41
C GLN A 303 7.83 -14.08 -7.75
N ILE A 304 6.84 -13.29 -7.35
CA ILE A 304 6.81 -11.85 -7.63
C ILE A 304 8.04 -11.17 -6.99
N ASN A 305 8.35 -11.50 -5.75
CA ASN A 305 9.44 -10.86 -5.02
C ASN A 305 10.82 -11.27 -5.55
N ILE A 306 11.03 -12.54 -5.90
CA ILE A 306 12.27 -12.99 -6.55
C ILE A 306 12.47 -12.23 -7.87
N GLN A 307 11.43 -12.09 -8.70
CA GLN A 307 11.49 -11.33 -9.95
C GLN A 307 11.73 -9.84 -9.71
N ALA A 308 11.10 -9.25 -8.69
CA ALA A 308 11.31 -7.84 -8.34
C ALA A 308 12.77 -7.57 -7.91
N ARG A 309 13.35 -8.43 -7.06
CA ARG A 309 14.75 -8.33 -6.67
C ARG A 309 15.70 -8.50 -7.85
N ALA A 310 15.39 -9.41 -8.77
CA ALA A 310 16.23 -9.70 -9.93
C ALA A 310 16.10 -8.66 -11.07
N SER A 311 15.08 -7.80 -11.05
CA SER A 311 14.82 -6.85 -12.14
C SER A 311 14.63 -5.41 -11.68
N LEU A 312 13.65 -5.14 -10.83
CA LEU A 312 13.31 -3.77 -10.42
C LEU A 312 14.36 -3.17 -9.48
N LEU A 313 14.83 -3.99 -8.53
CA LEU A 313 15.78 -3.64 -7.45
C LEU A 313 17.20 -4.12 -7.74
N ALA A 314 17.50 -4.45 -8.98
CA ALA A 314 18.83 -4.86 -9.44
C ALA A 314 19.53 -3.73 -10.21
N PRO A 315 20.86 -3.79 -10.41
CA PRO A 315 21.56 -2.91 -11.32
C PRO A 315 20.89 -2.88 -12.70
N ASN A 316 20.76 -1.71 -13.26
CA ASN A 316 19.99 -1.43 -14.48
C ASN A 316 18.47 -1.59 -14.39
N GLY A 317 17.90 -1.87 -13.21
CA GLY A 317 16.47 -1.85 -12.97
C GLY A 317 15.90 -0.43 -12.87
N VAL A 318 14.57 -0.32 -12.66
CA VAL A 318 13.90 0.99 -12.59
C VAL A 318 14.37 1.82 -11.39
N PHE A 319 14.68 1.18 -10.24
CA PHE A 319 15.20 1.87 -9.07
C PHE A 319 16.59 2.47 -9.32
N ASP A 320 17.41 1.80 -10.12
CA ASP A 320 18.72 2.28 -10.51
C ASP A 320 18.65 3.43 -11.52
N LYS A 321 17.76 3.33 -12.51
CA LYS A 321 17.74 4.22 -13.68
C LYS A 321 16.77 5.38 -13.62
N ALA A 322 15.79 5.36 -12.72
CA ALA A 322 14.66 6.29 -12.85
C ALA A 322 14.09 6.81 -11.52
N ILE A 323 14.46 6.23 -10.38
CA ILE A 323 13.89 6.59 -9.08
C ILE A 323 14.90 7.37 -8.24
N GLY A 324 14.43 8.46 -7.63
CA GLY A 324 15.28 9.43 -6.93
C GLY A 324 16.08 8.86 -5.76
N CYS A 325 15.55 7.87 -5.03
CA CYS A 325 16.31 7.20 -3.97
C CYS A 325 17.32 6.17 -4.50
N GLY A 326 17.13 5.57 -5.68
CA GLY A 326 18.07 4.61 -6.26
C GLY A 326 18.36 3.38 -5.39
N LEU A 327 19.30 2.54 -5.84
CA LEU A 327 19.65 1.30 -5.12
C LEU A 327 20.44 1.56 -3.84
N ALA A 328 21.28 2.59 -3.82
CA ALA A 328 22.14 2.92 -2.66
C ALA A 328 21.32 3.28 -1.41
N SER A 329 20.09 3.74 -1.58
CA SER A 329 19.20 4.13 -0.48
C SER A 329 18.41 2.97 0.12
N LEU A 330 18.28 1.84 -0.59
CA LEU A 330 17.42 0.72 -0.16
C LEU A 330 17.72 0.26 1.28
N PRO A 331 19.01 0.08 1.70
CA PRO A 331 19.30 -0.33 3.07
C PRO A 331 18.78 0.66 4.12
N ALA A 332 19.04 1.96 3.91
CA ALA A 332 18.61 3.00 4.84
C ALA A 332 17.07 3.11 4.90
N MET A 333 16.42 3.16 3.75
CA MET A 333 14.96 3.28 3.64
C MET A 333 14.24 2.09 4.27
N LEU A 334 14.64 0.86 3.94
CA LEU A 334 13.97 -0.34 4.42
C LEU A 334 14.25 -0.59 5.90
N SER A 335 15.48 -0.40 6.40
CA SER A 335 15.79 -0.60 7.81
C SER A 335 15.11 0.45 8.71
N ARG A 336 15.09 1.74 8.30
CA ARG A 336 14.39 2.81 9.02
C ARG A 336 12.87 2.59 9.02
N SER A 337 12.29 2.21 7.88
CA SER A 337 10.86 1.92 7.78
C SER A 337 10.47 0.69 8.60
N SER A 338 11.31 -0.37 8.61
CA SER A 338 11.11 -1.56 9.44
C SER A 338 11.23 -1.26 10.93
N ALA A 339 12.10 -0.34 11.34
CA ALA A 339 12.23 0.07 12.73
C ALA A 339 10.98 0.80 13.26
N ARG A 340 10.21 1.43 12.38
CA ARG A 340 8.94 2.13 12.69
C ARG A 340 7.71 1.25 12.54
N LEU A 341 7.87 0.04 12.00
CA LEU A 341 6.78 -0.88 11.78
C LEU A 341 6.37 -1.55 13.09
N SER A 342 5.09 -1.51 13.41
CA SER A 342 4.51 -2.20 14.55
C SER A 342 3.34 -3.08 14.13
N TYR A 343 3.03 -4.10 14.94
CA TYR A 343 1.86 -4.95 14.72
C TYR A 343 0.56 -4.12 14.71
N ARG A 344 0.45 -3.11 15.59
CA ARG A 344 -0.70 -2.18 15.61
C ARG A 344 -0.84 -1.46 14.26
N SER A 345 0.27 -0.97 13.69
CA SER A 345 0.24 -0.26 12.41
C SER A 345 -0.12 -1.14 11.20
N LEU A 346 -0.16 -2.46 11.36
CA LEU A 346 -0.61 -3.42 10.35
C LEU A 346 -2.08 -3.81 10.53
N CYS A 347 -2.66 -3.59 11.71
CA CYS A 347 -4.06 -3.87 12.02
C CYS A 347 -4.90 -2.62 11.73
N VAL A 348 -5.78 -2.68 10.74
CA VAL A 348 -6.55 -1.50 10.26
C VAL A 348 -7.25 -0.70 11.37
N PRO A 349 -8.00 -1.32 12.29
CA PRO A 349 -8.66 -0.53 13.35
C PRO A 349 -7.65 0.21 14.23
N ASP A 350 -6.58 -0.47 14.63
CA ASP A 350 -5.54 0.09 15.49
C ASP A 350 -4.74 1.19 14.77
N ASP A 351 -4.37 0.98 13.49
CA ASP A 351 -3.65 1.96 12.68
C ASP A 351 -4.45 3.25 12.47
N LEU A 352 -5.74 3.13 12.16
CA LEU A 352 -6.59 4.29 11.95
C LEU A 352 -6.87 5.05 13.27
N GLU A 353 -6.96 4.36 14.39
CA GLU A 353 -7.04 4.96 15.72
C GLU A 353 -5.76 5.71 16.05
N ASP A 354 -4.60 5.06 15.94
CA ASP A 354 -3.27 5.62 16.27
C ASP A 354 -2.92 6.84 15.40
N ARG A 355 -3.44 6.89 14.17
CA ARG A 355 -3.29 8.03 13.26
C ARG A 355 -4.41 9.08 13.35
N GLY A 356 -5.45 8.85 14.15
CA GLY A 356 -6.58 9.76 14.30
C GLY A 356 -7.45 9.88 13.05
N LEU A 357 -7.56 8.82 12.22
CA LEU A 357 -8.26 8.84 10.94
C LEU A 357 -9.63 8.16 10.95
N ALA A 358 -9.99 7.47 12.02
CA ALA A 358 -11.21 6.66 12.09
C ALA A 358 -12.48 7.49 11.83
N ALA A 359 -12.50 8.75 12.26
CA ALA A 359 -13.63 9.68 12.10
C ALA A 359 -13.37 10.79 11.06
N LEU A 360 -12.25 10.74 10.32
CA LEU A 360 -11.92 11.78 9.33
C LEU A 360 -12.93 11.76 8.19
N PRO A 361 -13.64 12.89 7.93
CA PRO A 361 -14.60 12.98 6.83
C PRO A 361 -13.92 12.78 5.48
N ARG A 362 -14.65 12.18 4.53
CA ARG A 362 -14.17 11.90 3.16
C ARG A 362 -12.92 11.03 3.08
N CYS A 363 -12.46 10.42 4.18
CA CYS A 363 -11.39 9.42 4.17
C CYS A 363 -11.99 8.06 3.74
N TYR A 364 -12.18 7.91 2.44
CA TYR A 364 -12.79 6.71 1.86
C TYR A 364 -11.93 5.46 2.05
N TYR A 365 -10.60 5.62 2.02
CA TYR A 365 -9.69 4.53 2.33
C TYR A 365 -9.97 3.95 3.73
N ALA A 366 -10.07 4.80 4.76
CA ALA A 366 -10.34 4.35 6.12
C ALA A 366 -11.68 3.62 6.23
N GLN A 367 -12.73 4.18 5.61
CA GLN A 367 -14.07 3.59 5.63
C GLN A 367 -14.11 2.23 4.95
N ASP A 368 -13.50 2.11 3.77
CA ASP A 368 -13.49 0.87 3.01
C ASP A 368 -12.57 -0.18 3.65
N ALA A 369 -11.40 0.24 4.17
CA ALA A 369 -10.49 -0.65 4.88
C ALA A 369 -11.15 -1.26 6.12
N LEU A 370 -11.88 -0.49 6.93
CA LEU A 370 -12.63 -0.99 8.08
C LEU A 370 -13.74 -1.97 7.69
N ARG A 371 -14.45 -1.72 6.59
CA ARG A 371 -15.50 -2.63 6.10
C ARG A 371 -14.90 -3.97 5.65
N VAL A 372 -13.81 -3.91 4.88
CA VAL A 372 -13.10 -5.10 4.40
C VAL A 372 -12.51 -5.86 5.57
N TRP A 373 -11.83 -5.18 6.49
CA TRP A 373 -11.31 -5.78 7.72
C TRP A 373 -12.39 -6.50 8.52
N SER A 374 -13.52 -5.84 8.76
CA SER A 374 -14.64 -6.45 9.52
C SER A 374 -15.23 -7.68 8.83
N ALA A 375 -15.29 -7.69 7.49
CA ALA A 375 -15.75 -8.84 6.74
C ALA A 375 -14.75 -10.01 6.84
N LEU A 376 -13.46 -9.74 6.67
CA LEU A 376 -12.39 -10.74 6.81
C LEU A 376 -12.33 -11.28 8.23
N HIS A 377 -12.38 -10.41 9.23
CA HIS A 377 -12.33 -10.81 10.64
C HIS A 377 -13.46 -11.77 11.01
N ARG A 378 -14.69 -11.47 10.59
CA ARG A 378 -15.83 -12.39 10.80
C ARG A 378 -15.63 -13.74 10.11
N PHE A 379 -15.10 -13.73 8.89
CA PHE A 379 -14.83 -14.95 8.15
C PHE A 379 -13.75 -15.80 8.83
N VAL A 380 -12.62 -15.17 9.21
CA VAL A 380 -11.52 -15.85 9.90
C VAL A 380 -11.99 -16.41 11.26
N LEU A 381 -12.74 -15.61 12.04
CA LEU A 381 -13.28 -16.03 13.32
C LEU A 381 -14.12 -17.31 13.17
N ARG A 382 -15.01 -17.36 12.18
CA ARG A 382 -15.83 -18.56 11.92
C ARG A 382 -15.00 -19.79 11.56
N LEU A 383 -13.92 -19.60 10.82
CA LEU A 383 -13.01 -20.68 10.50
C LEU A 383 -12.22 -21.13 11.74
N VAL A 384 -11.74 -20.21 12.55
CA VAL A 384 -11.06 -20.53 13.80
C VAL A 384 -11.99 -21.29 14.75
N GLU A 385 -13.23 -20.83 14.95
CA GLU A 385 -14.26 -21.52 15.76
C GLU A 385 -14.58 -22.94 15.26
N LEU A 386 -14.40 -23.22 13.97
CA LEU A 386 -14.65 -24.55 13.41
C LEU A 386 -13.60 -25.58 13.84
N TYR A 387 -12.33 -25.17 13.98
CA TYR A 387 -11.22 -26.07 14.25
C TYR A 387 -10.67 -25.97 15.66
N TYR A 388 -10.76 -24.81 16.31
CA TYR A 388 -10.30 -24.59 17.68
C TYR A 388 -11.50 -24.47 18.61
N HIS A 389 -11.67 -25.47 19.48
CA HIS A 389 -12.82 -25.55 20.38
C HIS A 389 -12.63 -24.78 21.71
N GLY A 390 -11.60 -23.95 21.79
CA GLY A 390 -11.27 -23.10 22.93
C GLY A 390 -9.83 -22.60 22.86
N ASP A 391 -9.51 -21.65 23.69
CA ASP A 391 -8.19 -21.01 23.76
C ASP A 391 -7.06 -22.01 24.04
N GLN A 392 -7.32 -23.02 24.87
CA GLN A 392 -6.36 -24.08 25.15
C GLN A 392 -5.93 -24.85 23.89
N CYS A 393 -6.83 -25.04 22.91
CA CYS A 393 -6.47 -25.68 21.64
C CYS A 393 -5.48 -24.82 20.83
N VAL A 394 -5.60 -23.50 20.94
CA VAL A 394 -4.68 -22.54 20.32
C VAL A 394 -3.30 -22.60 20.98
N GLU A 395 -3.25 -22.56 22.33
CA GLU A 395 -2.00 -22.66 23.07
C GLU A 395 -1.23 -23.97 22.80
N GLN A 396 -1.96 -25.09 22.69
CA GLN A 396 -1.38 -26.41 22.51
C GLN A 396 -1.02 -26.75 21.06
N ASP A 397 -1.40 -25.92 20.09
CA ASP A 397 -1.04 -26.16 18.69
C ASP A 397 0.41 -25.76 18.43
N THR A 398 1.32 -26.72 18.54
CA THR A 398 2.77 -26.51 18.41
C THR A 398 3.19 -26.06 17.02
N GLU A 399 2.43 -26.42 15.95
CA GLU A 399 2.68 -25.99 14.57
C GLU A 399 2.34 -24.50 14.44
N LEU A 400 1.21 -24.09 14.99
CA LEU A 400 0.79 -22.69 15.08
C LEU A 400 1.78 -21.83 15.87
N GLN A 401 2.22 -22.30 17.05
CA GLN A 401 3.17 -21.55 17.88
C GLN A 401 4.54 -21.42 17.20
N SER A 402 4.99 -22.45 16.49
CA SER A 402 6.20 -22.39 15.68
C SER A 402 6.06 -21.42 14.49
N TRP A 403 4.88 -21.35 13.87
CA TRP A 403 4.59 -20.45 12.77
C TRP A 403 4.68 -18.97 13.18
N ILE A 404 4.06 -18.60 14.30
CA ILE A 404 4.11 -17.19 14.75
C ILE A 404 5.51 -16.80 15.24
N MET A 405 6.23 -17.70 15.91
CA MET A 405 7.60 -17.46 16.33
C MET A 405 8.53 -17.24 15.15
N GLU A 406 8.36 -17.97 14.04
CA GLU A 406 9.14 -17.78 12.83
C GLU A 406 8.84 -16.44 12.15
N ILE A 407 7.58 -16.01 12.13
CA ILE A 407 7.18 -14.68 11.65
C ILE A 407 7.79 -13.58 12.53
N TYR A 408 7.73 -13.71 13.84
CA TYR A 408 8.35 -12.76 14.79
C TYR A 408 9.86 -12.66 14.55
N THR A 409 10.52 -13.81 14.36
CA THR A 409 11.97 -13.89 14.15
C THR A 409 12.40 -13.24 12.85
N HIS A 410 11.76 -13.57 11.72
CA HIS A 410 12.21 -13.16 10.40
C HIS A 410 11.48 -11.93 9.85
N GLY A 411 10.27 -11.66 10.29
CA GLY A 411 9.48 -10.50 9.87
C GLY A 411 9.71 -9.27 10.75
N PHE A 412 9.77 -9.48 12.04
CA PHE A 412 9.93 -8.39 13.03
C PHE A 412 11.31 -8.37 13.69
N LEU A 413 12.23 -9.24 13.24
CA LEU A 413 13.64 -9.31 13.63
C LEU A 413 13.82 -9.41 15.15
N GLN A 414 12.93 -10.14 15.82
CA GLN A 414 12.90 -10.34 17.27
C GLN A 414 12.84 -9.02 18.08
N LYS A 415 12.26 -7.95 17.50
CA LYS A 415 12.14 -6.64 18.16
C LYS A 415 10.87 -6.59 19.02
N PRO A 416 10.97 -6.59 20.37
CA PRO A 416 9.79 -6.56 21.26
C PRO A 416 8.93 -5.30 21.06
N GLN A 417 9.56 -4.16 20.74
CA GLN A 417 8.88 -2.90 20.49
C GLN A 417 7.96 -2.92 19.25
N SER A 418 8.09 -3.93 18.39
CA SER A 418 7.16 -4.13 17.28
C SER A 418 5.75 -4.50 17.76
N GLY A 419 5.61 -5.02 18.97
CA GLY A 419 4.35 -5.54 19.50
C GLY A 419 3.82 -6.78 18.78
N CYS A 420 4.62 -7.41 17.89
CA CYS A 420 4.24 -8.65 17.24
C CYS A 420 4.19 -9.78 18.28
N PRO A 421 3.10 -10.58 18.33
CA PRO A 421 3.02 -11.71 19.23
C PRO A 421 4.11 -12.75 18.92
N GLN A 422 4.63 -13.38 19.98
CA GLN A 422 5.59 -14.49 19.89
C GLN A 422 4.90 -15.85 20.03
N SER A 423 3.69 -15.84 20.57
CA SER A 423 2.78 -16.97 20.72
C SER A 423 1.34 -16.49 20.73
N PHE A 424 0.40 -17.37 20.51
CA PHE A 424 -1.03 -17.11 20.68
C PHE A 424 -1.56 -17.81 21.91
N GLN A 425 -2.33 -17.08 22.73
CA GLN A 425 -3.00 -17.60 23.91
C GLN A 425 -4.51 -17.78 23.68
N THR A 426 -5.09 -17.03 22.76
CA THR A 426 -6.53 -17.00 22.54
C THR A 426 -6.91 -17.11 21.06
N MET A 427 -8.12 -17.62 20.81
CA MET A 427 -8.72 -17.65 19.48
C MET A 427 -8.87 -16.23 18.91
N MET A 428 -9.07 -15.22 19.74
CA MET A 428 -9.23 -13.83 19.29
C MET A 428 -7.90 -13.23 18.82
N GLU A 429 -6.80 -13.49 19.51
CA GLU A 429 -5.46 -13.09 19.06
C GLU A 429 -5.12 -13.74 17.72
N LEU A 430 -5.34 -15.04 17.59
CA LEU A 430 -5.16 -15.77 16.34
C LEU A 430 -6.01 -15.17 15.22
N THR A 431 -7.30 -14.94 15.48
CA THR A 431 -8.24 -14.36 14.51
C THR A 431 -7.77 -12.99 14.02
N LYS A 432 -7.36 -12.11 14.93
CA LYS A 432 -6.86 -10.78 14.59
C LYS A 432 -5.60 -10.86 13.72
N PHE A 433 -4.65 -11.72 14.10
CA PHE A 433 -3.38 -11.88 13.37
C PHE A 433 -3.60 -12.44 11.96
N VAL A 434 -4.37 -13.50 11.82
CA VAL A 434 -4.70 -14.09 10.51
C VAL A 434 -5.47 -13.10 9.63
N THR A 435 -6.38 -12.32 10.20
CA THR A 435 -7.07 -11.23 9.50
C THR A 435 -6.08 -10.21 8.96
N MET A 436 -5.10 -9.80 9.77
CA MET A 436 -4.04 -8.87 9.38
C MET A 436 -3.21 -9.42 8.22
N VAL A 437 -2.80 -10.68 8.27
CA VAL A 437 -2.05 -11.33 7.18
C VAL A 437 -2.83 -11.29 5.88
N ILE A 438 -4.09 -11.74 5.90
CA ILE A 438 -4.95 -11.74 4.69
C ILE A 438 -5.17 -10.33 4.17
N PHE A 439 -5.49 -9.37 5.06
CA PHE A 439 -5.70 -7.98 4.66
C PHE A 439 -4.44 -7.38 4.02
N SER A 440 -3.27 -7.55 4.63
CA SER A 440 -2.00 -7.01 4.13
C SER A 440 -1.63 -7.56 2.75
N CYS A 441 -1.79 -8.87 2.54
CA CYS A 441 -1.43 -9.54 1.29
C CYS A 441 -2.48 -9.39 0.17
N SER A 442 -3.68 -8.90 0.47
CA SER A 442 -4.77 -8.76 -0.50
C SER A 442 -5.28 -7.31 -0.60
N ALA A 443 -6.08 -6.86 0.36
CA ALA A 443 -6.76 -5.56 0.28
C ALA A 443 -5.77 -4.38 0.36
N LEU A 444 -4.80 -4.40 1.27
CA LEU A 444 -3.80 -3.35 1.37
C LEU A 444 -2.92 -3.32 0.11
N HIS A 445 -2.43 -4.49 -0.34
CA HIS A 445 -1.66 -4.57 -1.58
C HIS A 445 -2.44 -4.01 -2.77
N ALA A 446 -3.72 -4.38 -2.91
CA ALA A 446 -4.58 -3.82 -3.97
C ALA A 446 -4.70 -2.30 -3.85
N ALA A 447 -4.85 -1.80 -2.62
CA ALA A 447 -4.98 -0.39 -2.34
C ALA A 447 -3.75 0.42 -2.77
N VAL A 448 -2.55 -0.01 -2.45
CA VAL A 448 -1.32 0.73 -2.73
C VAL A 448 -0.70 0.42 -4.10
N ASN A 449 -1.18 -0.61 -4.82
CA ASN A 449 -0.59 -1.03 -6.08
C ASN A 449 -1.42 -0.64 -7.32
N PHE A 450 -2.73 -0.93 -7.33
CA PHE A 450 -3.49 -0.86 -8.58
C PHE A 450 -3.92 0.53 -9.00
N SER A 451 -3.91 1.50 -8.11
CA SER A 451 -4.23 2.90 -8.42
C SER A 451 -3.05 3.72 -8.94
N GLN A 452 -1.83 3.14 -9.01
CA GLN A 452 -0.64 3.86 -9.43
C GLN A 452 -0.82 4.51 -10.82
N MET A 453 -1.35 3.78 -11.80
CA MET A 453 -1.61 4.34 -13.14
C MET A 453 -2.73 5.40 -13.15
N ASP A 454 -3.57 5.45 -12.13
CA ASP A 454 -4.61 6.47 -12.02
C ASP A 454 -4.03 7.81 -11.54
N PHE A 455 -3.13 7.79 -10.56
CA PHE A 455 -2.60 8.99 -9.92
C PHE A 455 -1.23 9.42 -10.43
N ASP A 456 -0.37 8.47 -10.82
CA ASP A 456 1.03 8.73 -11.15
C ASP A 456 1.26 8.84 -12.67
N LEU A 457 0.25 8.52 -13.52
CA LEU A 457 0.35 8.70 -14.98
C LEU A 457 0.66 10.15 -15.35
N TRP A 458 0.05 11.13 -14.67
CA TRP A 458 0.41 12.52 -14.81
C TRP A 458 1.62 12.82 -13.91
N MET A 459 2.82 12.58 -14.43
CA MET A 459 4.09 12.64 -13.70
C MET A 459 4.30 13.91 -12.85
N PRO A 460 3.89 15.14 -13.26
CA PRO A 460 4.03 16.31 -12.42
C PRO A 460 3.27 16.25 -11.09
N ASN A 461 2.21 15.41 -11.01
CA ASN A 461 1.49 15.17 -9.76
C ASN A 461 2.28 14.33 -8.77
N CYS A 462 3.13 13.41 -9.24
CA CYS A 462 3.88 12.48 -8.41
C CYS A 462 5.25 12.15 -9.05
N PRO A 463 6.21 13.11 -9.05
CA PRO A 463 7.51 12.89 -9.67
C PRO A 463 8.30 11.79 -8.96
N ALA A 464 8.86 10.84 -9.71
CA ALA A 464 9.68 9.76 -9.17
C ALA A 464 11.09 10.21 -8.75
N SER A 465 11.51 11.39 -9.19
CA SER A 465 12.79 12.04 -8.83
C SER A 465 12.73 13.53 -9.12
N MET A 466 13.68 14.29 -8.59
CA MET A 466 13.82 15.72 -8.89
C MET A 466 15.23 15.99 -9.40
N THR A 467 15.36 16.79 -10.48
CA THR A 467 16.63 17.05 -11.18
C THR A 467 17.39 18.28 -10.67
N ARG A 468 16.78 19.06 -9.77
CA ARG A 468 17.39 20.21 -9.11
C ARG A 468 17.19 20.11 -7.60
N PRO A 469 18.03 20.77 -6.78
CA PRO A 469 17.86 20.75 -5.32
C PRO A 469 16.57 21.46 -4.88
N PRO A 470 16.08 21.18 -3.66
CA PRO A 470 14.98 21.95 -3.06
C PRO A 470 15.29 23.44 -3.05
N PRO A 471 14.30 24.33 -3.35
CA PRO A 471 14.52 25.76 -3.34
C PRO A 471 14.83 26.26 -1.91
N GLN A 472 15.88 27.06 -1.81
CA GLN A 472 16.37 27.65 -0.55
C GLN A 472 15.81 29.04 -0.29
N THR A 473 15.18 29.66 -1.29
CA THR A 473 14.57 30.99 -1.23
C THR A 473 13.23 30.97 -1.96
N LYS A 474 12.33 31.86 -1.55
CA LYS A 474 11.05 32.08 -2.22
C LYS A 474 11.18 33.12 -3.34
N GLY A 475 10.21 33.12 -4.27
CA GLY A 475 10.12 34.09 -5.38
C GLY A 475 11.10 33.82 -6.53
N THR A 476 11.72 32.65 -6.56
CA THR A 476 12.69 32.27 -7.60
C THR A 476 12.18 31.32 -8.65
N VAL A 477 11.02 30.68 -8.37
CA VAL A 477 10.40 29.70 -9.27
C VAL A 477 9.39 30.39 -10.18
N THR A 478 9.54 30.16 -11.47
CA THR A 478 8.64 30.64 -12.51
C THR A 478 8.03 29.47 -13.27
N GLU A 479 6.97 29.69 -14.03
CA GLU A 479 6.39 28.62 -14.85
C GLU A 479 7.42 28.07 -15.84
N ASP A 480 8.26 28.95 -16.43
CA ASP A 480 9.29 28.56 -17.39
C ASP A 480 10.40 27.67 -16.82
N ASN A 481 10.74 27.81 -15.52
CA ASN A 481 11.80 27.02 -14.91
C ASN A 481 11.29 25.80 -14.10
N LEU A 482 9.98 25.69 -13.88
CA LEU A 482 9.37 24.60 -13.10
C LEU A 482 9.66 23.22 -13.72
N PHE A 483 9.67 23.12 -15.07
CA PHE A 483 9.96 21.86 -15.77
C PHE A 483 11.37 21.33 -15.53
N SER A 484 12.30 22.26 -15.24
CA SER A 484 13.69 21.90 -14.98
C SER A 484 13.90 21.17 -13.64
N PHE A 485 12.87 21.06 -12.82
CA PHE A 485 12.87 20.24 -11.61
C PHE A 485 12.35 18.82 -11.85
N LEU A 486 11.64 18.58 -12.95
CA LEU A 486 11.02 17.29 -13.25
C LEU A 486 12.05 16.27 -13.77
N PRO A 487 11.79 14.95 -13.56
CA PRO A 487 12.61 13.90 -14.14
C PRO A 487 12.57 13.93 -15.67
N GLU A 488 13.63 13.47 -16.30
CA GLU A 488 13.78 13.44 -17.75
C GLU A 488 12.75 12.51 -18.41
N VAL A 489 12.62 12.63 -19.73
CA VAL A 489 11.65 11.87 -20.53
C VAL A 489 11.86 10.37 -20.41
N ASN A 490 13.09 9.87 -20.57
CA ASN A 490 13.40 8.45 -20.52
C ASN A 490 13.19 7.83 -19.13
N SER A 491 13.58 8.52 -18.06
CA SER A 491 13.34 8.07 -16.69
C SER A 491 11.85 8.05 -16.36
N THR A 492 11.10 9.08 -16.77
CA THR A 492 9.64 9.10 -16.65
C THR A 492 9.01 7.90 -17.35
N CYS A 493 9.41 7.62 -18.62
CA CYS A 493 8.90 6.47 -19.37
C CYS A 493 9.21 5.13 -18.68
N SER A 494 10.41 4.98 -18.12
CA SER A 494 10.81 3.78 -17.38
C SER A 494 9.89 3.52 -16.18
N VAL A 495 9.60 4.56 -15.42
CA VAL A 495 8.66 4.49 -14.28
C VAL A 495 7.28 4.09 -14.77
N LEU A 496 6.73 4.77 -15.78
CA LEU A 496 5.37 4.51 -16.26
C LEU A 496 5.21 3.10 -16.86
N ILE A 497 6.21 2.59 -17.58
CA ILE A 497 6.21 1.19 -18.06
C ILE A 497 6.14 0.24 -16.86
N THR A 498 6.95 0.48 -15.84
CA THR A 498 6.96 -0.34 -14.63
C THR A 498 5.60 -0.29 -13.92
N LEU A 499 5.06 0.90 -13.68
CA LEU A 499 3.75 1.07 -13.03
C LEU A 499 2.63 0.40 -13.83
N SER A 500 2.68 0.49 -15.17
CA SER A 500 1.69 -0.17 -16.03
C SER A 500 1.73 -1.69 -15.92
N MET A 501 2.93 -2.27 -15.75
CA MET A 501 3.09 -3.71 -15.53
C MET A 501 2.63 -4.14 -14.13
N LEU A 502 2.90 -3.34 -13.10
CA LEU A 502 2.53 -3.64 -11.72
C LEU A 502 1.02 -3.49 -11.49
N SER A 503 0.38 -2.56 -12.19
CA SER A 503 -1.06 -2.28 -12.03
C SER A 503 -1.98 -3.29 -12.71
N VAL A 504 -1.45 -4.31 -13.42
CA VAL A 504 -2.27 -5.35 -14.07
C VAL A 504 -2.53 -6.50 -13.10
N PRO A 505 -3.80 -6.81 -12.79
CA PRO A 505 -4.14 -7.97 -11.98
C PRO A 505 -3.69 -9.27 -12.64
N ALA A 506 -3.25 -10.24 -11.85
CA ALA A 506 -2.90 -11.56 -12.37
C ALA A 506 -4.16 -12.26 -12.93
N ALA A 507 -4.11 -12.74 -14.17
CA ALA A 507 -5.24 -13.34 -14.87
C ALA A 507 -5.75 -14.66 -14.23
N ASP A 508 -4.92 -15.34 -13.46
CA ASP A 508 -5.24 -16.61 -12.81
C ASP A 508 -6.28 -16.50 -11.69
N TYR A 509 -6.63 -15.29 -11.27
CA TYR A 509 -7.71 -15.10 -10.28
C TYR A 509 -9.11 -15.35 -10.84
N SER A 510 -9.29 -15.44 -12.17
CA SER A 510 -10.59 -15.62 -12.82
C SER A 510 -10.91 -17.06 -13.22
N ARG A 511 -9.99 -18.01 -13.09
CA ARG A 511 -10.17 -19.41 -13.49
C ARG A 511 -10.20 -20.36 -12.28
N TYR A 512 -11.13 -20.16 -11.35
CA TYR A 512 -11.45 -21.18 -10.38
C TYR A 512 -12.75 -21.87 -10.78
N ASP A 513 -12.62 -23.17 -11.03
CA ASP A 513 -13.72 -24.08 -11.33
C ASP A 513 -14.76 -24.06 -10.20
N HIS A 514 -15.99 -23.70 -10.53
CA HIS A 514 -17.10 -23.54 -9.61
C HIS A 514 -17.62 -24.85 -9.01
N THR A 515 -16.99 -26.00 -9.27
CA THR A 515 -17.54 -27.34 -8.95
C THR A 515 -17.42 -27.74 -7.47
N HIS A 516 -16.72 -26.97 -6.60
CA HIS A 516 -16.52 -27.35 -5.19
C HIS A 516 -17.14 -26.40 -4.15
N VAL A 517 -18.12 -25.59 -4.56
CA VAL A 517 -18.74 -24.52 -3.74
C VAL A 517 -19.70 -25.06 -2.66
N HIS A 518 -20.09 -26.35 -2.68
CA HIS A 518 -21.21 -26.83 -1.86
C HIS A 518 -21.01 -26.82 -0.35
N THR A 519 -19.81 -26.98 0.17
CA THR A 519 -19.60 -27.05 1.63
C THR A 519 -19.57 -25.67 2.29
N VAL A 520 -18.92 -24.69 1.68
CA VAL A 520 -18.90 -23.30 2.19
C VAL A 520 -20.24 -22.60 1.94
N HIS A 521 -20.95 -22.93 0.85
CA HIS A 521 -22.30 -22.43 0.60
C HIS A 521 -23.33 -22.91 1.64
N LYS A 522 -23.24 -24.15 2.09
CA LYS A 522 -24.06 -24.63 3.22
C LYS A 522 -23.77 -23.85 4.51
N PHE A 523 -22.52 -23.48 4.74
CA PHE A 523 -22.10 -22.71 5.91
C PHE A 523 -22.54 -21.24 5.83
N LEU A 524 -22.43 -20.61 4.66
CA LEU A 524 -22.85 -19.22 4.44
C LEU A 524 -24.37 -19.08 4.33
N SER A 525 -25.09 -20.07 3.83
CA SER A 525 -26.55 -20.06 3.71
C SER A 525 -27.27 -20.31 5.03
N SER A 526 -26.62 -20.99 6.00
CA SER A 526 -27.16 -21.14 7.36
C SER A 526 -26.99 -19.88 8.22
N SER A 527 -26.09 -18.97 7.81
CA SER A 527 -25.89 -17.68 8.46
C SER A 527 -26.60 -16.61 7.64
N ARG A 528 -27.87 -16.31 7.96
CA ARG A 528 -28.54 -15.11 7.44
C ARG A 528 -27.70 -13.88 7.80
N CYS A 529 -26.78 -13.49 6.92
CA CYS A 529 -26.20 -12.15 6.96
C CYS A 529 -27.31 -11.16 6.64
N HIS A 530 -27.96 -10.61 7.67
CA HIS A 530 -28.75 -9.41 7.56
C HIS A 530 -27.79 -8.25 7.25
N CYS A 531 -27.53 -8.01 5.97
CA CYS A 531 -27.12 -6.67 5.54
C CYS A 531 -28.35 -5.78 5.72
N VAL A 532 -28.42 -5.12 6.88
CA VAL A 532 -29.42 -4.07 7.11
C VAL A 532 -29.09 -2.95 6.16
N SER A 533 -29.89 -2.80 5.11
CA SER A 533 -29.93 -1.60 4.29
C SER A 533 -30.62 -0.52 5.12
N THR A 534 -29.87 0.18 5.97
CA THR A 534 -30.35 1.43 6.57
C THR A 534 -30.23 2.51 5.51
N GLY A 535 -31.28 2.68 4.73
CA GLY A 535 -31.52 3.86 3.93
C GLY A 535 -31.85 5.03 4.85
N SER A 536 -30.87 5.79 5.26
CA SER A 536 -31.06 7.16 5.71
C SER A 536 -30.53 8.08 4.62
N ARG A 537 -31.45 8.74 3.93
CA ARG A 537 -31.15 9.86 3.03
C ARG A 537 -30.71 11.04 3.90
N SER A 538 -29.40 11.25 4.00
CA SER A 538 -28.82 12.50 4.46
C SER A 538 -28.69 13.43 3.25
N SER A 539 -29.32 14.59 3.33
CA SER A 539 -29.26 15.67 2.35
C SER A 539 -27.98 16.49 2.54
N ALA A 540 -26.86 15.97 2.07
CA ALA A 540 -25.64 16.75 1.85
C ALA A 540 -25.38 16.79 0.34
N PRO A 541 -24.95 17.94 -0.26
CA PRO A 541 -24.64 18.00 -1.67
C PRO A 541 -23.51 17.03 -2.01
N ALA A 542 -23.80 16.10 -2.89
CA ALA A 542 -22.84 15.13 -3.39
C ALA A 542 -21.74 15.87 -4.20
N PRO A 543 -20.46 15.44 -4.11
CA PRO A 543 -19.44 15.88 -5.04
C PRO A 543 -19.90 15.55 -6.47
N PRO A 544 -19.39 16.23 -7.51
CA PRO A 544 -19.94 16.16 -8.86
C PRO A 544 -20.12 14.71 -9.29
N ALA A 545 -21.38 14.34 -9.48
CA ALA A 545 -21.86 12.96 -9.67
C ALA A 545 -21.35 12.27 -10.96
N GLY A 546 -20.53 12.96 -11.76
CA GLY A 546 -20.03 12.48 -13.03
C GLY A 546 -18.96 11.39 -12.96
N LEU A 547 -18.04 11.48 -11.99
CA LEU A 547 -16.92 10.54 -11.87
C LEU A 547 -17.38 9.15 -11.41
N TRP A 548 -18.31 9.13 -10.47
CA TRP A 548 -18.82 7.90 -9.84
C TRP A 548 -19.83 7.12 -10.68
N ARG A 549 -20.62 7.80 -11.51
CA ARG A 549 -21.58 7.14 -12.41
C ARG A 549 -20.90 6.43 -13.58
N LYS A 550 -19.79 6.97 -14.12
CA LYS A 550 -19.04 6.32 -15.21
C LYS A 550 -18.31 5.05 -14.75
N CYS A 551 -17.81 5.00 -13.53
CA CYS A 551 -17.24 3.76 -12.97
C CYS A 551 -18.29 2.67 -12.77
N ARG A 552 -19.56 3.02 -12.48
CA ARG A 552 -20.67 2.05 -12.38
C ARG A 552 -21.14 1.51 -13.72
N GLN A 553 -21.01 2.26 -14.79
CA GLN A 553 -21.49 1.84 -16.13
C GLN A 553 -20.53 0.92 -16.87
N ASN A 554 -19.24 0.91 -16.50
CA ASN A 554 -18.23 0.02 -17.09
C ASN A 554 -17.98 -1.27 -16.29
N SER A 555 -18.54 -1.41 -15.10
CA SER A 555 -18.60 -2.66 -14.35
C SER A 555 -19.98 -3.27 -14.56
N GLY A 556 -20.08 -4.28 -15.41
CA GLY A 556 -21.34 -4.98 -15.72
C GLY A 556 -22.05 -5.53 -14.46
N PRO A 557 -23.34 -5.87 -14.56
CA PRO A 557 -24.23 -6.18 -13.42
C PRO A 557 -23.91 -7.47 -12.63
N LEU A 558 -22.79 -8.10 -12.86
CA LEU A 558 -22.42 -9.41 -12.29
C LEU A 558 -21.97 -9.39 -10.82
N LEU A 559 -21.90 -8.22 -10.17
CA LEU A 559 -21.33 -8.09 -8.82
C LEU A 559 -22.35 -8.01 -7.68
N MET A 560 -23.63 -7.86 -7.99
CA MET A 560 -24.68 -7.79 -6.95
C MET A 560 -25.45 -9.11 -6.74
N THR A 561 -25.38 -10.05 -7.69
CA THR A 561 -26.16 -11.29 -7.62
C THR A 561 -25.51 -12.42 -6.82
N SER A 562 -24.22 -12.33 -6.50
CA SER A 562 -23.55 -13.36 -5.70
C SER A 562 -23.64 -13.13 -4.17
N LEU A 563 -24.13 -11.97 -3.71
CA LEU A 563 -24.33 -11.68 -2.29
C LEU A 563 -25.81 -11.64 -1.86
N THR A 564 -26.73 -11.62 -2.80
CA THR A 564 -28.15 -11.79 -2.52
C THR A 564 -28.62 -13.05 -3.24
N GLY A 565 -28.53 -14.20 -2.56
CA GLY A 565 -29.17 -15.42 -3.02
C GLY A 565 -30.70 -15.22 -3.01
N THR A 566 -31.26 -14.80 -4.12
CA THR A 566 -32.67 -15.01 -4.41
C THR A 566 -32.71 -16.01 -5.55
N GLY A 567 -33.10 -17.22 -5.18
CA GLY A 567 -33.44 -18.26 -6.14
C GLY A 567 -34.60 -17.87 -7.05
N ASN A 568 -34.53 -18.35 -8.23
CA ASN A 568 -35.56 -19.15 -8.91
C ASN A 568 -34.82 -20.14 -9.78
#